data_d6afadbfd6ba997bcd5d59d43c4c2ce0
#
_entry.id   d6afadbfd6ba997bcd5d59d43c4c2ce0
#
_cell.length_a   1.000
_cell.length_b   1.000
_cell.length_c   1.000
_cell.angle_alpha   90.00
_cell.angle_beta   90.00
_cell.angle_gamma   90.00
#
_symmetry.space_group_name_H-M   'P 1'
#
loop_
_entity.id
_entity.type
_entity.pdbx_description
1 polymer ?
#
loop_
_entity_poly.entity_id
_entity_poly.type
_entity_poly.pdbx_seq_one_letter_code
_entity_poly.pdbx_strand_id
1 'polypeptide(L)'
;SYDQPREAVEAGVPAILGGWSEAFPRNRLGFAQWLVAEEHPLTSRVAVNRWWQACFGVGLVKSSEDFGTQGERPSHPQLLDWLAVNFQERQWELTWLQRKMLTSSTYGQSSRCSPSKQAEDPENRWLQRGPSRRLHAEEVRDTVLVASGQLISKIGGPSVYPYHPEGLWLEINNR
;
A
#
# COMPACT_ATOMS: atom_id res chain seq x y z
N SER A 1 4.60 1.67 37.02
CA SER A 1 3.50 2.49 37.53
C SER A 1 3.68 3.93 37.03
N TYR A 2 2.60 4.59 36.62
CA TYR A 2 2.62 5.98 36.12
C TYR A 2 3.12 6.97 37.18
N ASP A 3 3.00 6.58 38.45
CA ASP A 3 3.33 7.43 39.63
C ASP A 3 4.78 7.30 40.09
N GLN A 4 5.58 6.50 39.42
CA GLN A 4 7.01 6.38 39.73
C GLN A 4 7.82 6.58 38.44
N PRO A 5 8.35 7.80 38.22
CA PRO A 5 9.22 8.05 37.09
C PRO A 5 10.48 7.17 37.22
N ARG A 6 10.73 6.37 36.22
CA ARG A 6 11.99 5.61 36.07
C ARG A 6 13.05 6.49 35.42
N GLU A 7 14.16 5.90 35.05
CA GLU A 7 15.23 6.60 34.35
C GLU A 7 14.71 7.35 33.10
N ALA A 8 15.21 8.56 32.91
CA ALA A 8 14.92 9.31 31.69
C ALA A 8 15.47 8.55 30.47
N VAL A 9 14.60 8.31 29.49
CA VAL A 9 15.01 7.67 28.24
C VAL A 9 15.14 8.72 27.13
N GLU A 10 16.18 8.60 26.36
CA GLU A 10 16.36 9.43 25.16
C GLU A 10 15.58 8.88 23.97
N ALA A 11 15.25 9.78 23.03
CA ALA A 11 14.66 9.38 21.77
C ALA A 11 15.64 8.51 20.98
N GLY A 12 15.16 7.38 20.47
CA GLY A 12 15.97 6.42 19.73
C GLY A 12 15.16 5.69 18.68
N VAL A 13 15.83 4.89 17.87
CA VAL A 13 15.24 4.02 16.83
C VAL A 13 15.69 2.58 17.08
N PRO A 14 14.93 1.58 16.61
CA PRO A 14 15.33 0.19 16.73
C PRO A 14 16.69 -0.08 16.04
N ALA A 15 17.64 -0.61 16.75
CA ALA A 15 18.99 -0.86 16.22
C ALA A 15 19.01 -1.82 15.02
N ILE A 16 18.06 -2.75 14.96
CA ILE A 16 17.90 -3.71 13.86
C ILE A 16 17.52 -3.04 12.52
N LEU A 17 16.96 -1.82 12.55
CA LEU A 17 16.57 -1.07 11.36
C LEU A 17 17.64 -0.03 10.93
N GLY A 18 18.86 -0.21 11.35
CA GLY A 18 19.92 0.80 11.24
C GLY A 18 19.90 1.75 12.44
N GLY A 19 21.01 2.23 12.88
CA GLY A 19 21.10 3.15 14.00
C GLY A 19 20.57 4.56 13.64
N TRP A 20 20.46 5.41 14.65
CA TRP A 20 20.26 6.84 14.46
C TRP A 20 21.56 7.45 13.90
N SER A 21 21.51 8.04 12.73
CA SER A 21 22.64 8.74 12.14
C SER A 21 22.97 10.01 12.94
N GLU A 22 24.26 10.26 13.22
CA GLU A 22 24.70 11.50 13.86
C GLU A 22 24.39 12.76 13.01
N ALA A 23 24.19 12.59 11.71
CA ALA A 23 23.79 13.68 10.81
C ALA A 23 22.34 14.13 11.03
N PHE A 24 21.51 13.34 11.72
CA PHE A 24 20.10 13.66 11.95
C PHE A 24 19.88 14.23 13.36
N PRO A 25 19.16 15.35 13.51
CA PRO A 25 18.84 15.90 14.82
C PRO A 25 17.96 14.93 15.62
N ARG A 26 18.18 14.82 16.95
CA ARG A 26 17.37 13.95 17.83
C ARG A 26 16.01 14.56 18.16
N ASN A 27 15.18 14.73 17.12
CA ASN A 27 13.82 15.27 17.19
C ASN A 27 12.94 14.65 16.09
N ARG A 28 11.70 15.15 15.95
CA ARG A 28 10.74 14.64 14.93
C ARG A 28 11.26 14.77 13.49
N LEU A 29 12.03 15.83 13.20
CA LEU A 29 12.62 16.02 11.87
C LEU A 29 13.65 14.93 11.58
N GLY A 30 14.57 14.68 12.53
CA GLY A 30 15.56 13.62 12.37
C GLY A 30 14.95 12.23 12.29
N PHE A 31 13.85 11.98 13.01
CA PHE A 31 13.08 10.73 12.86
C PHE A 31 12.46 10.60 11.45
N ALA A 32 11.90 11.66 10.92
CA ALA A 32 11.37 11.66 9.55
C ALA A 32 12.48 11.43 8.50
N GLN A 33 13.62 12.08 8.68
CA GLN A 33 14.80 11.86 7.82
C GLN A 33 15.30 10.42 7.88
N TRP A 34 15.37 9.83 9.07
CA TRP A 34 15.74 8.42 9.25
C TRP A 34 14.77 7.47 8.55
N LEU A 35 13.45 7.71 8.66
CA LEU A 35 12.44 6.88 8.01
C LEU A 35 12.58 6.81 6.48
N VAL A 36 13.03 7.90 5.86
CA VAL A 36 13.19 7.97 4.40
C VAL A 36 14.64 7.87 3.93
N ALA A 37 15.56 7.61 4.88
CA ALA A 37 16.97 7.41 4.54
C ALA A 37 17.15 6.22 3.60
N GLU A 38 18.17 6.31 2.76
CA GLU A 38 18.46 5.28 1.75
C GLU A 38 18.72 3.91 2.40
N GLU A 39 19.37 3.92 3.53
CA GLU A 39 19.74 2.73 4.30
C GLU A 39 18.56 2.12 5.08
N HIS A 40 17.41 2.82 5.17
CA HIS A 40 16.27 2.30 5.92
C HIS A 40 15.65 1.09 5.21
N PRO A 41 15.65 -0.11 5.82
CA PRO A 41 15.37 -1.35 5.10
C PRO A 41 13.88 -1.56 4.79
N LEU A 42 12.96 -0.87 5.45
CA LEU A 42 11.53 -1.22 5.39
C LEU A 42 10.65 -0.19 4.72
N THR A 43 10.89 1.11 4.89
CA THR A 43 9.91 2.14 4.48
C THR A 43 9.54 2.04 3.01
N SER A 44 10.53 1.91 2.12
CA SER A 44 10.26 1.78 0.67
C SER A 44 9.56 0.46 0.32
N ARG A 45 9.96 -0.64 0.94
CA ARG A 45 9.32 -1.95 0.73
C ARG A 45 7.86 -1.95 1.18
N VAL A 46 7.56 -1.38 2.34
CA VAL A 46 6.18 -1.26 2.85
C VAL A 46 5.34 -0.36 1.93
N ALA A 47 5.88 0.78 1.50
CA ALA A 47 5.19 1.67 0.58
C ALA A 47 4.88 0.98 -0.75
N VAL A 48 5.88 0.36 -1.38
CA VAL A 48 5.73 -0.40 -2.62
C VAL A 48 4.71 -1.53 -2.47
N ASN A 49 4.77 -2.28 -1.36
CA ASN A 49 3.85 -3.39 -1.11
C ASN A 49 2.39 -2.94 -1.00
N ARG A 50 2.14 -1.80 -0.37
CA ARG A 50 0.78 -1.22 -0.27
C ARG A 50 0.24 -0.77 -1.63
N TRP A 51 1.08 -0.13 -2.45
CA TRP A 51 0.69 0.23 -3.82
C TRP A 51 0.51 -0.99 -4.72
N TRP A 52 1.35 -2.00 -4.54
CA TRP A 52 1.17 -3.29 -5.20
C TRP A 52 -0.18 -3.91 -4.84
N GLN A 53 -0.50 -3.98 -3.55
CA GLN A 53 -1.78 -4.52 -3.07
C GLN A 53 -2.97 -3.74 -3.64
N ALA A 54 -2.89 -2.42 -3.75
CA ALA A 54 -3.94 -1.61 -4.36
C ALA A 54 -4.18 -1.96 -5.84
N CYS A 55 -3.12 -2.30 -6.59
CA CYS A 55 -3.22 -2.68 -8.00
C CYS A 55 -3.60 -4.16 -8.20
N PHE A 56 -2.98 -5.07 -7.45
CA PHE A 56 -3.07 -6.52 -7.68
C PHE A 56 -3.99 -7.25 -6.69
N GLY A 57 -4.49 -6.57 -5.67
CA GLY A 57 -5.41 -7.11 -4.66
C GLY A 57 -4.70 -7.72 -3.45
N VAL A 58 -3.59 -8.43 -3.63
CA VAL A 58 -2.77 -8.98 -2.55
C VAL A 58 -1.35 -8.43 -2.66
N GLY A 59 -0.75 -8.04 -1.54
CA GLY A 59 0.63 -7.57 -1.50
C GLY A 59 1.64 -8.66 -1.86
N LEU A 60 2.83 -8.26 -2.32
CA LEU A 60 3.96 -9.19 -2.45
C LEU A 60 4.29 -9.84 -1.10
N VAL A 61 4.21 -9.06 -0.03
CA VAL A 61 4.09 -9.52 1.36
C VAL A 61 2.61 -9.47 1.71
N LYS A 62 1.99 -10.63 1.95
CA LYS A 62 0.56 -10.72 2.22
C LYS A 62 0.18 -10.07 3.56
N SER A 63 1.01 -10.25 4.58
CA SER A 63 0.89 -9.58 5.87
C SER A 63 1.31 -8.10 5.78
N SER A 64 0.56 -7.29 5.03
CA SER A 64 0.93 -5.89 4.72
C SER A 64 1.12 -5.00 5.96
N GLU A 65 0.54 -5.40 7.10
CA GLU A 65 0.67 -4.70 8.38
C GLU A 65 1.83 -5.24 9.23
N ASP A 66 2.45 -6.35 8.82
CA ASP A 66 3.56 -6.97 9.55
C ASP A 66 4.65 -7.44 8.58
N PHE A 67 5.75 -6.71 8.57
CA PHE A 67 6.99 -7.04 7.86
C PHE A 67 8.06 -7.61 8.82
N GLY A 68 7.67 -7.91 10.05
CA GLY A 68 8.55 -8.46 11.07
C GLY A 68 8.66 -9.98 11.03
N THR A 69 9.13 -10.54 12.14
CA THR A 69 9.40 -11.98 12.28
C THR A 69 8.16 -12.86 12.25
N GLN A 70 6.98 -12.30 12.51
CA GLN A 70 5.69 -13.01 12.44
C GLN A 70 4.97 -12.79 11.12
N GLY A 71 5.47 -11.88 10.28
CA GLY A 71 4.93 -11.62 8.96
C GLY A 71 5.28 -12.72 7.94
N GLU A 72 4.50 -12.78 6.86
CA GLU A 72 4.79 -13.68 5.76
C GLU A 72 6.00 -13.19 4.93
N ARG A 73 6.72 -14.13 4.37
CA ARG A 73 7.80 -13.81 3.42
C ARG A 73 7.20 -13.30 2.10
N PRO A 74 7.87 -12.38 1.42
CA PRO A 74 7.43 -11.92 0.11
C PRO A 74 7.39 -13.07 -0.90
N SER A 75 6.34 -13.12 -1.72
CA SER A 75 6.22 -14.10 -2.80
C SER A 75 7.30 -13.92 -3.88
N HIS A 76 7.69 -12.68 -4.13
CA HIS A 76 8.69 -12.30 -5.12
C HIS A 76 9.69 -11.30 -4.49
N PRO A 77 10.65 -11.76 -3.67
CA PRO A 77 11.55 -10.88 -2.91
C PRO A 77 12.39 -9.96 -3.80
N GLN A 78 12.95 -10.50 -4.89
CA GLN A 78 13.76 -9.71 -5.82
C GLN A 78 12.95 -8.60 -6.51
N LEU A 79 11.69 -8.85 -6.84
CA LEU A 79 10.81 -7.85 -7.42
C LEU A 79 10.49 -6.73 -6.41
N LEU A 80 10.19 -7.11 -5.17
CA LEU A 80 9.93 -6.15 -4.09
C LEU A 80 11.15 -5.25 -3.87
N ASP A 81 12.34 -5.84 -3.79
CA ASP A 81 13.59 -5.11 -3.58
C ASP A 81 13.89 -4.18 -4.76
N TRP A 82 13.75 -4.66 -5.99
CA TRP A 82 13.97 -3.87 -7.19
C TRP A 82 13.03 -2.66 -7.25
N LEU A 83 11.74 -2.87 -6.99
CA LEU A 83 10.76 -1.77 -6.97
C LEU A 83 11.07 -0.78 -5.85
N ALA A 84 11.46 -1.25 -4.66
CA ALA A 84 11.74 -0.42 -3.49
C ALA A 84 12.95 0.48 -3.72
N VAL A 85 14.05 -0.08 -4.22
CA VAL A 85 15.28 0.68 -4.54
C VAL A 85 15.02 1.72 -5.62
N ASN A 86 14.42 1.32 -6.74
CA ASN A 86 14.11 2.26 -7.82
C ASN A 86 13.12 3.37 -7.40
N PHE A 87 12.22 3.07 -6.47
CA PHE A 87 11.26 4.06 -5.95
C PHE A 87 11.98 5.11 -5.10
N GLN A 88 12.95 4.71 -4.26
CA GLN A 88 13.81 5.63 -3.50
C GLN A 88 14.70 6.47 -4.41
N GLU A 89 15.43 5.84 -5.34
CA GLU A 89 16.31 6.53 -6.30
C GLU A 89 15.59 7.59 -7.13
N ARG A 90 14.29 7.38 -7.39
CA ARG A 90 13.41 8.33 -8.09
C ARG A 90 12.71 9.31 -7.16
N GLN A 91 13.27 9.54 -5.98
CA GLN A 91 12.73 10.54 -5.04
C GLN A 91 11.25 10.29 -4.70
N TRP A 92 10.88 9.00 -4.53
CA TRP A 92 9.53 8.57 -4.17
C TRP A 92 8.46 8.99 -5.20
N GLU A 93 8.80 8.98 -6.49
CA GLU A 93 7.90 9.34 -7.58
C GLU A 93 6.81 8.30 -7.77
N LEU A 94 5.65 8.56 -7.19
CA LEU A 94 4.52 7.64 -7.21
C LEU A 94 3.99 7.36 -8.63
N THR A 95 3.98 8.37 -9.50
CA THR A 95 3.53 8.23 -10.89
C THR A 95 4.37 7.22 -11.66
N TRP A 96 5.69 7.22 -11.44
CA TRP A 96 6.57 6.22 -12.03
C TRP A 96 6.23 4.81 -11.53
N LEU A 97 6.05 4.64 -10.21
CA LEU A 97 5.74 3.34 -9.61
C LEU A 97 4.42 2.78 -10.15
N GLN A 98 3.37 3.58 -10.15
CA GLN A 98 2.07 3.21 -10.71
C GLN A 98 2.16 2.86 -12.19
N ARG A 99 2.84 3.66 -12.99
CA ARG A 99 3.05 3.39 -14.41
C ARG A 99 3.75 2.05 -14.62
N LYS A 100 4.81 1.76 -13.87
CA LYS A 100 5.53 0.48 -13.95
C LYS A 100 4.64 -0.73 -13.65
N MET A 101 3.80 -0.63 -12.63
CA MET A 101 2.86 -1.68 -12.27
C MET A 101 1.76 -1.85 -13.33
N LEU A 102 1.08 -0.76 -13.70
CA LEU A 102 -0.11 -0.81 -14.57
C LEU A 102 0.21 -1.10 -16.05
N THR A 103 1.41 -0.76 -16.53
CA THR A 103 1.84 -1.08 -17.90
C THR A 103 2.61 -2.39 -18.01
N SER A 104 2.75 -3.14 -16.90
CA SER A 104 3.43 -4.44 -16.92
C SER A 104 2.57 -5.48 -17.65
N SER A 105 3.24 -6.42 -18.33
CA SER A 105 2.58 -7.59 -18.93
C SER A 105 1.81 -8.40 -17.88
N THR A 106 2.29 -8.43 -16.65
CA THR A 106 1.64 -9.10 -15.52
C THR A 106 0.28 -8.48 -15.21
N TYR A 107 0.18 -7.16 -15.18
CA TYR A 107 -1.10 -6.47 -14.96
C TYR A 107 -2.05 -6.62 -16.14
N GLY A 108 -1.51 -6.58 -17.36
CA GLY A 108 -2.27 -6.71 -18.61
C GLY A 108 -2.74 -8.12 -18.96
N GLN A 109 -2.42 -9.14 -18.14
CA GLN A 109 -2.91 -10.50 -18.37
C GLN A 109 -4.44 -10.59 -18.25
N SER A 110 -5.03 -11.60 -18.93
CA SER A 110 -6.43 -11.96 -18.68
C SER A 110 -6.63 -12.40 -17.24
N SER A 111 -7.69 -11.89 -16.60
CA SER A 111 -8.12 -12.35 -15.27
C SER A 111 -8.81 -13.72 -15.32
N ARG A 112 -9.18 -14.19 -16.52
CA ARG A 112 -9.80 -15.52 -16.73
C ARG A 112 -8.75 -16.61 -16.70
N CYS A 113 -8.98 -17.65 -15.93
CA CYS A 113 -8.14 -18.84 -15.92
C CYS A 113 -8.99 -20.10 -15.78
N SER A 114 -8.39 -21.28 -16.00
CA SER A 114 -9.10 -22.54 -15.77
C SER A 114 -9.41 -22.75 -14.28
N PRO A 115 -10.48 -23.49 -13.95
CA PRO A 115 -10.80 -23.81 -12.55
C PRO A 115 -9.64 -24.50 -11.81
N SER A 116 -8.87 -25.35 -12.52
CA SER A 116 -7.68 -26.01 -11.94
C SER A 116 -6.60 -25.03 -11.51
N LYS A 117 -6.24 -24.05 -12.35
CA LYS A 117 -5.27 -23.00 -12.00
C LYS A 117 -5.78 -22.11 -10.88
N GLN A 118 -7.08 -21.84 -10.86
CA GLN A 118 -7.67 -21.05 -9.78
C GLN A 118 -7.66 -21.79 -8.44
N ALA A 119 -7.84 -23.11 -8.46
CA ALA A 119 -7.76 -23.94 -7.25
C ALA A 119 -6.33 -24.08 -6.74
N GLU A 120 -5.35 -24.10 -7.65
CA GLU A 120 -3.92 -24.19 -7.32
C GLU A 120 -3.38 -22.92 -6.66
N ASP A 121 -3.79 -21.75 -7.17
CA ASP A 121 -3.41 -20.43 -6.62
C ASP A 121 -4.63 -19.50 -6.50
N PRO A 122 -5.48 -19.72 -5.48
CA PRO A 122 -6.72 -18.93 -5.31
C PRO A 122 -6.48 -17.43 -5.18
N GLU A 123 -5.42 -17.04 -4.49
CA GLU A 123 -5.08 -15.65 -4.21
C GLU A 123 -4.20 -15.01 -5.30
N ASN A 124 -3.89 -15.74 -6.38
CA ASN A 124 -2.99 -15.29 -7.44
C ASN A 124 -1.62 -14.82 -6.94
N ARG A 125 -1.06 -15.55 -5.99
CA ARG A 125 0.25 -15.25 -5.37
C ARG A 125 1.40 -15.37 -6.38
N TRP A 126 1.25 -16.25 -7.36
CA TRP A 126 2.23 -16.51 -8.41
C TRP A 126 2.01 -15.68 -9.67
N LEU A 127 1.03 -14.76 -9.64
CA LEU A 127 0.74 -13.83 -10.74
C LEU A 127 0.46 -14.54 -12.07
N GLN A 128 -0.21 -15.68 -12.02
CA GLN A 128 -0.53 -16.49 -13.21
C GLN A 128 -1.68 -15.90 -14.05
N ARG A 129 -2.38 -14.90 -13.55
CA ARG A 129 -3.49 -14.20 -14.20
C ARG A 129 -3.49 -12.73 -13.85
N GLY A 130 -4.21 -11.93 -14.61
CA GLY A 130 -4.44 -10.53 -14.29
C GLY A 130 -5.24 -10.37 -12.98
N PRO A 131 -5.15 -9.21 -12.32
CA PRO A 131 -5.86 -8.97 -11.07
C PRO A 131 -7.37 -9.02 -11.29
N SER A 132 -8.08 -9.57 -10.31
CA SER A 132 -9.54 -9.56 -10.24
C SER A 132 -9.92 -9.25 -8.81
N ARG A 133 -10.36 -8.03 -8.55
CA ARG A 133 -10.77 -7.59 -7.22
C ARG A 133 -12.11 -6.87 -7.28
N ARG A 134 -12.82 -6.86 -6.18
CA ARG A 134 -14.01 -6.04 -6.03
C ARG A 134 -13.60 -4.58 -5.92
N LEU A 135 -14.20 -3.73 -6.73
CA LEU A 135 -13.99 -2.29 -6.67
C LEU A 135 -14.64 -1.70 -5.40
N HIS A 136 -14.03 -0.67 -4.85
CA HIS A 136 -14.63 0.16 -3.81
C HIS A 136 -15.79 0.99 -4.39
N ALA A 137 -16.70 1.46 -3.55
CA ALA A 137 -17.88 2.21 -3.99
C ALA A 137 -17.51 3.47 -4.77
N GLU A 138 -16.44 4.16 -4.34
CA GLU A 138 -15.90 5.35 -5.01
C GLU A 138 -15.38 5.02 -6.41
N GLU A 139 -14.66 3.91 -6.54
CA GLU A 139 -14.12 3.45 -7.84
C GLU A 139 -15.25 3.08 -8.82
N VAL A 140 -16.32 2.44 -8.32
CA VAL A 140 -17.52 2.13 -9.12
C VAL A 140 -18.17 3.43 -9.61
N ARG A 141 -18.37 4.39 -8.70
CA ARG A 141 -18.95 5.69 -9.04
C ARG A 141 -18.08 6.44 -10.07
N ASP A 142 -16.80 6.50 -9.86
CA ASP A 142 -15.89 7.19 -10.78
C ASP A 142 -15.85 6.50 -12.15
N THR A 143 -15.90 5.18 -12.20
CA THR A 143 -16.00 4.41 -13.45
C THR A 143 -17.27 4.79 -14.25
N VAL A 144 -18.40 4.91 -13.58
CA VAL A 144 -19.67 5.33 -14.21
C VAL A 144 -19.56 6.77 -14.72
N LEU A 145 -19.00 7.67 -13.92
CA LEU A 145 -18.80 9.07 -14.32
C LEU A 145 -17.84 9.22 -15.50
N VAL A 146 -16.76 8.42 -15.54
CA VAL A 146 -15.85 8.39 -16.69
C VAL A 146 -16.58 7.90 -17.95
N ALA A 147 -17.30 6.78 -17.83
CA ALA A 147 -18.03 6.17 -18.96
C ALA A 147 -19.11 7.10 -19.53
N SER A 148 -19.76 7.89 -18.67
CA SER A 148 -20.77 8.88 -19.08
C SER A 148 -20.20 10.24 -19.51
N GLY A 149 -18.89 10.43 -19.42
CA GLY A 149 -18.25 11.73 -19.71
C GLY A 149 -18.53 12.84 -18.68
N GLN A 150 -19.04 12.48 -17.51
CA GLN A 150 -19.44 13.44 -16.46
C GLN A 150 -18.40 13.58 -15.34
N LEU A 151 -17.28 12.87 -15.42
CA LEU A 151 -16.24 13.00 -14.41
C LEU A 151 -15.56 14.38 -14.50
N ILE A 152 -15.62 15.14 -13.42
CA ILE A 152 -14.86 16.38 -13.26
C ILE A 152 -13.56 16.01 -12.54
N SER A 153 -12.43 16.07 -13.26
CA SER A 153 -11.09 15.79 -12.71
C SER A 153 -10.59 16.98 -11.90
N LYS A 154 -11.14 17.13 -10.67
CA LYS A 154 -10.71 18.17 -9.72
C LYS A 154 -10.30 17.49 -8.41
N ILE A 155 -9.05 17.69 -8.01
CA ILE A 155 -8.52 17.18 -6.75
C ILE A 155 -8.63 18.25 -5.67
N GLY A 156 -9.07 17.85 -4.47
CA GLY A 156 -9.26 18.75 -3.33
C GLY A 156 -10.64 19.42 -3.31
N GLY A 157 -10.88 20.17 -2.25
CA GLY A 157 -12.18 20.80 -1.97
C GLY A 157 -12.98 20.04 -0.89
N PRO A 158 -14.22 20.48 -0.60
CA PRO A 158 -15.10 19.82 0.35
C PRO A 158 -15.54 18.44 -0.16
N SER A 159 -15.82 17.53 0.78
CA SER A 159 -16.38 16.21 0.47
C SER A 159 -17.70 16.34 -0.30
N VAL A 160 -17.91 15.41 -1.23
CA VAL A 160 -19.19 15.29 -1.94
C VAL A 160 -20.15 14.43 -1.14
N TYR A 161 -21.43 14.79 -1.19
CA TYR A 161 -22.52 14.02 -0.59
C TYR A 161 -23.36 13.43 -1.73
N PRO A 162 -23.05 12.21 -2.19
CA PRO A 162 -23.86 11.56 -3.23
C PRO A 162 -25.27 11.32 -2.71
N TYR A 163 -26.23 11.29 -3.64
CA TYR A 163 -27.61 10.94 -3.31
C TYR A 163 -27.66 9.55 -2.65
N HIS A 164 -28.36 9.46 -1.54
CA HIS A 164 -28.69 8.21 -0.87
C HIS A 164 -30.21 8.00 -0.94
N PRO A 165 -30.68 6.79 -1.31
CA PRO A 165 -32.09 6.46 -1.21
C PRO A 165 -32.62 6.67 0.21
N GLU A 166 -33.86 7.12 0.31
CA GLU A 166 -34.52 7.31 1.59
C GLU A 166 -34.60 5.96 2.35
N GLY A 167 -34.29 5.96 3.63
CA GLY A 167 -34.30 4.74 4.46
C GLY A 167 -33.01 3.92 4.49
N LEU A 168 -32.02 4.20 3.63
CA LEU A 168 -30.77 3.44 3.57
C LEU A 168 -30.04 3.34 4.94
N TRP A 169 -30.04 4.42 5.71
CA TRP A 169 -29.37 4.48 7.00
C TRP A 169 -30.20 3.87 8.15
N LEU A 170 -31.50 3.67 7.96
CA LEU A 170 -32.35 3.04 8.96
C LEU A 170 -32.05 1.53 9.10
N GLU A 171 -31.67 0.87 8.02
CA GLU A 171 -31.29 -0.54 8.03
C GLU A 171 -29.91 -0.77 8.70
N ILE A 172 -29.04 0.22 8.66
CA ILE A 172 -27.66 0.11 9.21
C ILE A 172 -27.66 0.40 10.72
N ASN A 173 -28.52 1.31 11.20
CA ASN A 173 -28.57 1.73 12.60
C ASN A 173 -29.45 0.85 13.51
N ASN A 174 -30.12 -0.15 12.97
CA ASN A 174 -31.00 -1.08 13.73
C ASN A 174 -30.32 -2.41 14.10
N ARG A 175 -28.99 -2.40 14.26
CA ARG A 175 -28.24 -3.56 14.79
C ARG A 175 -27.58 -3.23 16.12
#